data_c092c1263f8f1c033d4a195188636d19
#
_entry.id   c092c1263f8f1c033d4a195188636d19
#
_cell.length_a   1.000
_cell.length_b   1.000
_cell.length_c   1.000
_cell.angle_alpha   90.00
_cell.angle_beta   90.00
_cell.angle_gamma   90.00
#
_symmetry.space_group_name_H-M   'P 1'
#
loop_
_entity.id
_entity.type
_entity.pdbx_description
1 polymer ?
#
loop_
_entity_poly.entity_id
_entity_poly.type
_entity_poly.pdbx_seq_one_letter_code
_entity_poly.pdbx_strand_id
1 'polypeptide(L)'
;MHPSQRWPQLLRRKRAPELLLYVLISFGASVIVTRVLLSVLNYPRLGTSSLHIAHLLWGGLLLSAAALLMLVFASPSVNRIGAILTGLGIGLFIDEVGKFITVNNDYFYRAAAPIIYLVFLLIALLYHQLQRRSRTLTNAELLCAALEDAESFLESNPYEHQKADLVATVATLETQDINADHVALARALLRFAESEAVRPGKHWWDRSIERIERALQSLFERHERFFTALLLFLLADRALSSLIGQLANALFVLLSTVEAEGVRVWLGQLDMYLDLPLAVDWPLLILNVVTSGIMLIGVALFVFRRRERGLYWMQTSLLLSLCVVNVFAFYEQQFTAVLY
;
A
#
# COMPACT_ATOMS: atom_id res chain seq x y z
N MET A 1 -35.77 13.90 29.37
CA MET A 1 -34.42 13.60 28.87
C MET A 1 -34.59 13.09 27.46
N HIS A 2 -34.25 13.87 26.44
CA HIS A 2 -34.22 13.39 25.04
C HIS A 2 -33.13 12.37 24.90
N PRO A 3 -33.42 11.19 24.33
CA PRO A 3 -32.36 10.25 23.93
C PRO A 3 -31.57 10.93 22.80
N SER A 4 -30.35 11.36 23.11
CA SER A 4 -29.39 11.78 22.08
C SER A 4 -29.35 10.70 21.03
N GLN A 5 -29.72 11.01 19.79
CA GLN A 5 -29.51 10.16 18.64
C GLN A 5 -28.00 9.90 18.51
N ARG A 6 -27.54 8.84 19.17
CA ARG A 6 -26.17 8.34 18.93
C ARG A 6 -26.19 7.73 17.54
N TRP A 7 -25.41 8.31 16.63
CA TRP A 7 -25.11 7.67 15.35
C TRP A 7 -24.68 6.21 15.63
N PRO A 8 -25.13 5.24 14.83
CA PRO A 8 -24.71 3.85 15.03
C PRO A 8 -23.19 3.80 15.04
N GLN A 9 -22.60 3.18 16.05
CA GLN A 9 -21.18 3.01 16.15
C GLN A 9 -20.74 2.09 15.00
N LEU A 10 -19.89 2.60 14.10
CA LEU A 10 -19.32 1.80 13.04
C LEU A 10 -18.32 0.81 13.67
N LEU A 11 -18.70 -0.45 13.72
CA LEU A 11 -17.83 -1.53 14.19
C LEU A 11 -16.87 -1.92 13.06
N ARG A 12 -15.59 -1.96 13.39
CA ARG A 12 -14.54 -2.34 12.43
C ARG A 12 -14.42 -3.85 12.36
N ARG A 13 -14.26 -4.36 11.15
CA ARG A 13 -13.90 -5.76 10.95
C ARG A 13 -12.47 -6.02 11.44
N LYS A 14 -12.23 -7.12 12.15
CA LYS A 14 -10.89 -7.55 12.59
C LYS A 14 -9.96 -7.71 11.38
N ARG A 15 -10.45 -8.32 10.30
CA ARG A 15 -9.71 -8.61 9.07
C ARG A 15 -9.65 -7.46 8.07
N ALA A 16 -10.16 -6.27 8.39
CA ALA A 16 -10.13 -5.13 7.47
C ALA A 16 -8.70 -4.79 6.96
N PRO A 17 -7.64 -4.81 7.79
CA PRO A 17 -6.28 -4.58 7.28
C PRO A 17 -5.84 -5.64 6.27
N GLU A 18 -6.14 -6.92 6.51
CA GLU A 18 -5.81 -8.01 5.58
C GLU A 18 -6.51 -7.83 4.22
N LEU A 19 -7.81 -7.54 4.24
CA LEU A 19 -8.59 -7.30 3.03
C LEU A 19 -8.09 -6.08 2.24
N LEU A 20 -7.74 -4.99 2.93
CA LEU A 20 -7.16 -3.82 2.28
C LEU A 20 -5.77 -4.08 1.70
N LEU A 21 -4.99 -4.97 2.31
CA LEU A 21 -3.72 -5.40 1.74
C LEU A 21 -3.92 -6.16 0.42
N TYR A 22 -4.92 -7.05 0.35
CA TYR A 22 -5.28 -7.71 -0.91
C TYR A 22 -5.72 -6.70 -1.97
N VAL A 23 -6.55 -5.70 -1.60
CA VAL A 23 -6.94 -4.60 -2.51
C VAL A 23 -5.70 -3.86 -3.01
N LEU A 24 -4.78 -3.50 -2.12
CA LEU A 24 -3.59 -2.71 -2.45
C LEU A 24 -2.65 -3.46 -3.40
N ILE A 25 -2.37 -4.74 -3.10
CA ILE A 25 -1.49 -5.58 -3.92
C ILE A 25 -2.12 -5.82 -5.30
N SER A 26 -3.40 -6.19 -5.36
CA SER A 26 -4.08 -6.46 -6.62
C SER A 26 -4.28 -5.20 -7.45
N PHE A 27 -4.50 -4.03 -6.83
CA PHE A 27 -4.53 -2.75 -7.52
C PHE A 27 -3.17 -2.43 -8.15
N GLY A 28 -2.09 -2.46 -7.38
CA GLY A 28 -0.74 -2.20 -7.91
C GLY A 28 -0.37 -3.18 -9.03
N ALA A 29 -0.63 -4.47 -8.83
CA ALA A 29 -0.40 -5.50 -9.84
C ALA A 29 -1.21 -5.25 -11.12
N SER A 30 -2.49 -4.87 -10.99
CA SER A 30 -3.36 -4.55 -12.13
C SER A 30 -2.78 -3.41 -12.97
N VAL A 31 -2.43 -2.29 -12.35
CA VAL A 31 -1.86 -1.13 -13.06
C VAL A 31 -0.53 -1.51 -13.75
N ILE A 32 0.39 -2.16 -13.03
CA ILE A 32 1.69 -2.55 -13.58
C ILE A 32 1.52 -3.52 -14.75
N VAL A 33 0.75 -4.59 -14.56
CA VAL A 33 0.54 -5.62 -15.61
C VAL A 33 -0.13 -5.00 -16.84
N THR A 34 -1.16 -4.17 -16.65
CA THR A 34 -1.84 -3.49 -17.75
C THR A 34 -0.87 -2.60 -18.53
N ARG A 35 -0.08 -1.78 -17.85
CA ARG A 35 0.90 -0.87 -18.48
C ARG A 35 2.01 -1.63 -19.22
N VAL A 36 2.58 -2.65 -18.59
CA VAL A 36 3.59 -3.50 -19.24
C VAL A 36 3.01 -4.22 -20.45
N LEU A 37 1.83 -4.82 -20.32
CA LEU A 37 1.18 -5.53 -21.42
C LEU A 37 0.87 -4.58 -22.59
N LEU A 38 0.30 -3.42 -22.32
CA LEU A 38 0.01 -2.43 -23.35
C LEU A 38 1.29 -1.91 -24.03
N SER A 39 2.37 -1.69 -23.28
CA SER A 39 3.65 -1.25 -23.85
C SER A 39 4.28 -2.32 -24.75
N VAL A 40 4.29 -3.57 -24.30
CA VAL A 40 4.83 -4.72 -25.08
C VAL A 40 4.01 -4.98 -26.36
N LEU A 41 2.70 -4.81 -26.28
CA LEU A 41 1.80 -5.03 -27.41
C LEU A 41 1.63 -3.77 -28.31
N ASN A 42 2.41 -2.71 -28.10
CA ASN A 42 2.32 -1.44 -28.82
C ASN A 42 0.88 -0.83 -28.81
N TYR A 43 0.22 -0.87 -27.64
CA TYR A 43 -1.12 -0.30 -27.41
C TYR A 43 -2.18 -0.78 -28.40
N PRO A 44 -2.46 -2.09 -28.46
CA PRO A 44 -3.45 -2.62 -29.41
C PRO A 44 -4.83 -2.07 -29.10
N ARG A 45 -5.55 -1.65 -30.13
CA ARG A 45 -6.95 -1.26 -30.01
C ARG A 45 -7.81 -2.53 -30.05
N LEU A 46 -8.33 -2.94 -28.88
CA LEU A 46 -9.31 -4.02 -28.81
C LEU A 46 -10.66 -3.49 -29.30
N GLY A 47 -11.05 -3.87 -30.52
CA GLY A 47 -12.34 -3.45 -31.10
C GLY A 47 -12.32 -3.43 -32.62
N THR A 48 -13.46 -3.04 -33.18
CA THR A 48 -13.62 -2.78 -34.63
C THR A 48 -13.39 -1.29 -34.90
N SER A 49 -13.45 -0.89 -36.16
CA SER A 49 -13.36 0.52 -36.58
C SER A 49 -14.38 1.45 -35.90
N SER A 50 -15.49 0.89 -35.38
CA SER A 50 -16.57 1.64 -34.73
C SER A 50 -16.71 1.38 -33.22
N LEU A 51 -16.06 0.35 -32.65
CA LEU A 51 -16.18 -0.03 -31.24
C LEU A 51 -14.80 -0.19 -30.63
N HIS A 52 -14.54 0.56 -29.57
CA HIS A 52 -13.36 0.42 -28.73
C HIS A 52 -13.79 -0.05 -27.34
N ILE A 53 -13.44 -1.28 -26.98
CA ILE A 53 -13.70 -1.82 -25.64
C ILE A 53 -12.55 -1.38 -24.74
N ALA A 54 -12.81 -0.33 -23.97
CA ALA A 54 -11.87 0.18 -22.97
C ALA A 54 -11.72 -0.81 -21.80
N HIS A 55 -10.51 -0.97 -21.27
CA HIS A 55 -10.29 -1.85 -20.10
C HIS A 55 -10.99 -1.32 -18.84
N LEU A 56 -11.39 -0.07 -18.80
CA LEU A 56 -12.29 0.49 -17.78
C LEU A 56 -13.59 -0.31 -17.63
N LEU A 57 -14.18 -0.82 -18.74
CA LEU A 57 -15.39 -1.65 -18.67
C LEU A 57 -15.15 -2.95 -17.91
N TRP A 58 -14.00 -3.58 -18.12
CA TRP A 58 -13.59 -4.76 -17.37
C TRP A 58 -13.35 -4.42 -15.89
N GLY A 59 -12.76 -3.25 -15.61
CA GLY A 59 -12.62 -2.73 -14.25
C GLY A 59 -13.97 -2.56 -13.56
N GLY A 60 -14.95 -1.95 -14.24
CA GLY A 60 -16.32 -1.79 -13.75
C GLY A 60 -17.04 -3.12 -13.52
N LEU A 61 -16.86 -4.09 -14.43
CA LEU A 61 -17.39 -5.44 -14.28
C LEU A 61 -16.83 -6.15 -13.05
N LEU A 62 -15.51 -6.09 -12.83
CA LEU A 62 -14.87 -6.69 -11.67
C LEU A 62 -15.34 -6.05 -10.36
N LEU A 63 -15.49 -4.72 -10.32
CA LEU A 63 -16.06 -4.01 -9.16
C LEU A 63 -17.50 -4.44 -8.89
N SER A 64 -18.32 -4.55 -9.93
CA SER A 64 -19.70 -5.02 -9.80
C SER A 64 -19.78 -6.46 -9.31
N ALA A 65 -18.94 -7.34 -9.85
CA ALA A 65 -18.84 -8.72 -9.42
C ALA A 65 -18.39 -8.82 -7.95
N ALA A 66 -17.38 -8.03 -7.55
CA ALA A 66 -16.92 -7.97 -6.17
C ALA A 66 -18.04 -7.54 -5.21
N ALA A 67 -18.78 -6.47 -5.58
CA ALA A 67 -19.88 -5.97 -4.77
C ALA A 67 -21.00 -7.02 -4.64
N LEU A 68 -21.42 -7.65 -5.74
CA LEU A 68 -22.45 -8.67 -5.74
C LEU A 68 -22.04 -9.91 -4.91
N LEU A 69 -20.81 -10.38 -5.06
CA LEU A 69 -20.29 -11.49 -4.28
C LEU A 69 -20.33 -11.21 -2.77
N MET A 70 -19.84 -10.02 -2.35
CA MET A 70 -19.83 -9.63 -0.95
C MET A 70 -21.24 -9.35 -0.37
N LEU A 71 -22.22 -8.97 -1.21
CA LEU A 71 -23.61 -8.76 -0.80
C LEU A 71 -24.38 -10.07 -0.67
N VAL A 72 -24.07 -11.07 -1.51
CA VAL A 72 -24.80 -12.36 -1.54
C VAL A 72 -24.22 -13.35 -0.54
N PHE A 73 -22.90 -13.34 -0.35
CA PHE A 73 -22.21 -14.35 0.47
C PHE A 73 -21.48 -13.70 1.64
N ALA A 74 -21.63 -14.25 2.83
CA ALA A 74 -20.97 -13.77 4.04
C ALA A 74 -19.59 -14.44 4.28
N SER A 75 -19.24 -15.46 3.50
CA SER A 75 -18.07 -16.30 3.69
C SER A 75 -16.74 -15.53 3.65
N PRO A 76 -15.80 -15.78 4.59
CA PRO A 76 -14.47 -15.16 4.62
C PRO A 76 -13.67 -15.36 3.32
N SER A 77 -13.80 -16.49 2.65
CA SER A 77 -13.14 -16.75 1.37
C SER A 77 -13.69 -15.84 0.26
N VAL A 78 -14.99 -15.59 0.25
CA VAL A 78 -15.61 -14.65 -0.68
C VAL A 78 -15.15 -13.22 -0.40
N ASN A 79 -15.02 -12.83 0.86
CA ASN A 79 -14.48 -11.51 1.21
C ASN A 79 -13.06 -11.29 0.66
N ARG A 80 -12.19 -12.33 0.71
CA ARG A 80 -10.84 -12.27 0.10
C ARG A 80 -10.88 -12.15 -1.42
N ILE A 81 -11.69 -12.98 -2.07
CA ILE A 81 -11.88 -12.92 -3.53
C ILE A 81 -12.44 -11.54 -3.91
N GLY A 82 -13.46 -11.06 -3.19
CA GLY A 82 -14.03 -9.73 -3.39
C GLY A 82 -13.02 -8.60 -3.23
N ALA A 83 -12.12 -8.69 -2.24
CA ALA A 83 -11.06 -7.72 -2.06
C ALA A 83 -10.07 -7.71 -3.23
N ILE A 84 -9.67 -8.89 -3.72
CA ILE A 84 -8.80 -9.03 -4.91
C ILE A 84 -9.48 -8.45 -6.15
N LEU A 85 -10.73 -8.82 -6.41
CA LEU A 85 -11.51 -8.29 -7.54
C LEU A 85 -11.70 -6.78 -7.44
N THR A 86 -11.90 -6.25 -6.22
CA THR A 86 -11.98 -4.81 -5.98
C THR A 86 -10.69 -4.11 -6.38
N GLY A 87 -9.53 -4.61 -5.94
CA GLY A 87 -8.25 -4.01 -6.29
C GLY A 87 -7.95 -4.07 -7.79
N LEU A 88 -8.16 -5.24 -8.43
CA LEU A 88 -8.04 -5.39 -9.88
C LEU A 88 -8.97 -4.42 -10.62
N GLY A 89 -10.23 -4.34 -10.16
CA GLY A 89 -11.24 -3.47 -10.75
C GLY A 89 -10.90 -1.99 -10.63
N ILE A 90 -10.48 -1.53 -9.44
CA ILE A 90 -10.03 -0.14 -9.24
C ILE A 90 -8.84 0.15 -10.14
N GLY A 91 -7.85 -0.75 -10.23
CA GLY A 91 -6.66 -0.56 -11.04
C GLY A 91 -6.98 -0.38 -12.52
N LEU A 92 -7.77 -1.28 -13.11
CA LEU A 92 -8.20 -1.18 -14.50
C LEU A 92 -9.08 0.06 -14.77
N PHE A 93 -9.92 0.42 -13.79
CA PHE A 93 -10.81 1.57 -13.91
C PHE A 93 -10.04 2.89 -13.89
N ILE A 94 -9.15 3.06 -12.91
CA ILE A 94 -8.43 4.33 -12.71
C ILE A 94 -7.29 4.51 -13.72
N ASP A 95 -6.73 3.42 -14.26
CA ASP A 95 -5.65 3.48 -15.25
C ASP A 95 -6.08 4.22 -16.54
N GLU A 96 -7.35 4.22 -16.86
CA GLU A 96 -7.92 4.91 -18.02
C GLU A 96 -8.45 6.32 -17.71
N VAL A 97 -8.22 6.82 -16.48
CA VAL A 97 -8.76 8.11 -16.02
C VAL A 97 -8.40 9.28 -16.95
N GLY A 98 -7.17 9.33 -17.47
CA GLY A 98 -6.72 10.39 -18.39
C GLY A 98 -7.61 10.54 -19.61
N LYS A 99 -8.07 9.42 -20.17
CA LYS A 99 -8.94 9.38 -21.34
C LYS A 99 -10.33 9.95 -21.07
N PHE A 100 -10.85 9.78 -19.86
CA PHE A 100 -12.21 10.22 -19.50
C PHE A 100 -12.29 11.65 -18.97
N ILE A 101 -11.21 12.21 -18.44
CA ILE A 101 -11.19 13.58 -17.94
C ILE A 101 -10.73 14.61 -18.98
N THR A 102 -10.21 14.14 -20.14
CA THR A 102 -9.77 15.02 -21.23
C THR A 102 -10.73 14.99 -22.41
N VAL A 103 -11.00 16.16 -23.00
CA VAL A 103 -11.88 16.31 -24.16
C VAL A 103 -11.36 15.51 -25.37
N ASN A 104 -10.05 15.42 -25.51
CA ASN A 104 -9.38 14.73 -26.64
C ASN A 104 -9.15 13.23 -26.37
N ASN A 105 -9.72 12.67 -25.31
CA ASN A 105 -9.51 11.26 -24.90
C ASN A 105 -8.01 10.90 -24.78
N ASP A 106 -7.22 11.78 -24.18
CA ASP A 106 -5.77 11.58 -24.03
C ASP A 106 -5.45 10.58 -22.90
N TYR A 107 -5.03 9.39 -23.31
CA TYR A 107 -4.62 8.33 -22.38
C TYR A 107 -3.34 8.71 -21.59
N PHE A 108 -2.46 9.49 -22.19
CA PHE A 108 -1.19 9.93 -21.57
C PHE A 108 -1.28 11.32 -20.93
N TYR A 109 -2.51 11.73 -20.55
CA TYR A 109 -2.68 12.99 -19.87
C TYR A 109 -1.80 13.08 -18.62
N ARG A 110 -1.07 14.20 -18.52
CA ARG A 110 -0.03 14.43 -17.49
C ARG A 110 -0.49 14.14 -16.05
N ALA A 111 -1.72 14.53 -15.72
CA ALA A 111 -2.25 14.32 -14.37
C ALA A 111 -2.77 12.89 -14.13
N ALA A 112 -2.84 12.00 -15.12
CA ALA A 112 -3.34 10.65 -14.94
C ALA A 112 -2.47 9.84 -13.97
N ALA A 113 -1.14 9.90 -14.13
CA ALA A 113 -0.20 9.20 -13.25
C ALA A 113 -0.29 9.65 -11.78
N PRO A 114 -0.26 10.97 -11.46
CA PRO A 114 -0.52 11.46 -10.11
C PRO A 114 -1.85 11.03 -9.53
N ILE A 115 -2.93 10.98 -10.32
CA ILE A 115 -4.26 10.56 -9.86
C ILE A 115 -4.23 9.07 -9.46
N ILE A 116 -3.68 8.20 -10.31
CA ILE A 116 -3.52 6.77 -10.02
C ILE A 116 -2.71 6.58 -8.74
N TYR A 117 -1.58 7.27 -8.64
CA TYR A 117 -0.71 7.23 -7.46
C TYR A 117 -1.43 7.73 -6.20
N LEU A 118 -2.19 8.81 -6.29
CA LEU A 118 -2.95 9.35 -5.15
C LEU A 118 -4.00 8.35 -4.64
N VAL A 119 -4.74 7.69 -5.54
CA VAL A 119 -5.71 6.65 -5.16
C VAL A 119 -5.01 5.49 -4.47
N PHE A 120 -3.87 5.02 -5.02
CA PHE A 120 -3.05 3.99 -4.38
C PHE A 120 -2.60 4.42 -2.98
N LEU A 121 -2.09 5.64 -2.85
CA LEU A 121 -1.62 6.20 -1.58
C LEU A 121 -2.74 6.31 -0.55
N LEU A 122 -3.95 6.74 -0.94
CA LEU A 122 -5.10 6.82 -0.04
C LEU A 122 -5.47 5.44 0.52
N ILE A 123 -5.48 4.40 -0.31
CA ILE A 123 -5.73 3.03 0.13
C ILE A 123 -4.60 2.55 1.06
N ALA A 124 -3.34 2.86 0.73
CA ALA A 124 -2.18 2.51 1.55
C ALA A 124 -2.20 3.21 2.93
N LEU A 125 -2.57 4.49 2.97
CA LEU A 125 -2.74 5.23 4.21
C LEU A 125 -3.89 4.69 5.06
N LEU A 126 -5.01 4.34 4.43
CA LEU A 126 -6.14 3.71 5.11
C LEU A 126 -5.73 2.35 5.71
N TYR A 127 -5.03 1.51 4.95
CA TYR A 127 -4.45 0.26 5.43
C TYR A 127 -3.56 0.49 6.65
N HIS A 128 -2.62 1.42 6.55
CA HIS A 128 -1.69 1.74 7.63
C HIS A 128 -2.41 2.27 8.89
N GLN A 129 -3.41 3.14 8.71
CA GLN A 129 -4.21 3.66 9.82
C GLN A 129 -5.00 2.56 10.53
N LEU A 130 -5.62 1.66 9.77
CA LEU A 130 -6.37 0.54 10.33
C LEU A 130 -5.45 -0.46 11.03
N GLN A 131 -4.29 -0.77 10.47
CA GLN A 131 -3.30 -1.63 11.08
C GLN A 131 -2.80 -1.09 12.43
N ARG A 132 -2.52 0.22 12.51
CA ARG A 132 -2.14 0.86 13.79
C ARG A 132 -3.25 0.82 14.84
N ARG A 133 -4.50 1.05 14.44
CA ARG A 133 -5.66 1.05 15.34
C ARG A 133 -6.15 -0.34 15.72
N SER A 134 -5.73 -1.40 15.04
CA SER A 134 -6.06 -2.78 15.36
C SER A 134 -5.54 -3.24 16.73
N ARG A 135 -4.62 -2.48 17.33
CA ARG A 135 -4.07 -2.79 18.67
C ARG A 135 -4.99 -2.40 19.84
N THR A 136 -6.07 -1.64 19.60
CA THR A 136 -7.02 -1.19 20.63
C THR A 136 -8.43 -1.36 20.10
N LEU A 137 -8.97 -2.58 20.22
CA LEU A 137 -10.37 -2.86 19.91
C LEU A 137 -11.25 -2.54 21.10
N THR A 138 -12.42 -1.99 20.83
CA THR A 138 -13.47 -1.83 21.86
C THR A 138 -14.11 -3.21 22.17
N ASN A 139 -14.79 -3.33 23.29
CA ASN A 139 -15.46 -4.57 23.69
C ASN A 139 -16.46 -5.08 22.63
N ALA A 140 -17.17 -4.18 21.97
CA ALA A 140 -18.08 -4.52 20.88
C ALA A 140 -17.33 -5.01 19.63
N GLU A 141 -16.19 -4.39 19.30
CA GLU A 141 -15.32 -4.82 18.20
C GLU A 141 -14.65 -6.17 18.50
N LEU A 142 -14.29 -6.46 19.76
CA LEU A 142 -13.78 -7.76 20.19
C LEU A 142 -14.83 -8.87 20.02
N LEU A 143 -16.08 -8.59 20.40
CA LEU A 143 -17.16 -9.54 20.18
C LEU A 143 -17.43 -9.79 18.70
N CYS A 144 -17.43 -8.72 17.88
CA CYS A 144 -17.53 -8.85 16.43
C CYS A 144 -16.36 -9.66 15.85
N ALA A 145 -15.15 -9.47 16.37
CA ALA A 145 -13.99 -10.26 15.98
C ALA A 145 -14.17 -11.75 16.29
N ALA A 146 -14.70 -12.07 17.46
CA ALA A 146 -15.01 -13.47 17.84
C ALA A 146 -16.07 -14.09 16.91
N LEU A 147 -17.08 -13.31 16.50
CA LEU A 147 -18.09 -13.76 15.54
C LEU A 147 -17.48 -13.96 14.14
N GLU A 148 -16.63 -13.05 13.65
CA GLU A 148 -15.92 -13.21 12.38
C GLU A 148 -14.99 -14.45 12.37
N ASP A 149 -14.31 -14.72 13.49
CA ASP A 149 -13.50 -15.93 13.63
C ASP A 149 -14.38 -17.18 13.63
N ALA A 150 -15.53 -17.17 14.35
CA ALA A 150 -16.47 -18.28 14.39
C ALA A 150 -17.10 -18.57 13.02
N GLU A 151 -17.40 -17.54 12.21
CA GLU A 151 -17.92 -17.70 10.85
C GLU A 151 -16.98 -18.53 9.97
N SER A 152 -15.66 -18.39 10.17
CA SER A 152 -14.65 -19.17 9.43
C SER A 152 -14.71 -20.66 9.73
N PHE A 153 -15.23 -21.10 10.90
CA PHE A 153 -15.41 -22.49 11.24
C PHE A 153 -16.63 -23.14 10.57
N LEU A 154 -17.55 -22.33 10.05
CA LEU A 154 -18.66 -22.80 9.22
C LEU A 154 -18.23 -23.07 7.78
N GLU A 155 -17.16 -22.43 7.32
CA GLU A 155 -16.51 -22.84 6.08
C GLU A 155 -15.80 -24.18 6.29
N SER A 156 -15.85 -25.06 5.32
CA SER A 156 -15.35 -26.45 5.41
C SER A 156 -13.83 -26.57 5.68
N ASN A 157 -13.13 -25.47 5.96
CA ASN A 157 -11.66 -25.45 6.07
C ASN A 157 -11.12 -24.32 6.97
N PRO A 158 -11.40 -24.34 8.29
CA PRO A 158 -10.83 -23.35 9.20
C PRO A 158 -9.32 -23.52 9.34
N TYR A 159 -8.59 -22.39 9.37
CA TYR A 159 -7.14 -22.38 9.62
C TYR A 159 -6.84 -22.56 11.12
N GLU A 160 -5.78 -23.28 11.46
CA GLU A 160 -5.37 -23.49 12.87
C GLU A 160 -5.15 -22.17 13.64
N HIS A 161 -4.59 -21.14 12.98
CA HIS A 161 -4.39 -19.84 13.62
C HIS A 161 -5.69 -19.13 13.99
N GLN A 162 -6.80 -19.38 13.29
CA GLN A 162 -8.10 -18.76 13.60
C GLN A 162 -8.65 -19.26 14.95
N LYS A 163 -8.39 -20.52 15.29
CA LYS A 163 -8.72 -21.06 16.61
C LYS A 163 -7.89 -20.38 17.70
N ALA A 164 -6.58 -20.23 17.47
CA ALA A 164 -5.70 -19.51 18.40
C ALA A 164 -6.12 -18.05 18.57
N ASP A 165 -6.53 -17.39 17.51
CA ASP A 165 -7.04 -16.02 17.51
C ASP A 165 -8.35 -15.91 18.30
N LEU A 166 -9.28 -16.85 18.14
CA LEU A 166 -10.52 -16.88 18.90
C LEU A 166 -10.24 -17.08 20.39
N VAL A 167 -9.33 -18.00 20.75
CA VAL A 167 -8.90 -18.22 22.13
C VAL A 167 -8.32 -16.92 22.73
N ALA A 168 -7.43 -16.25 22.01
CA ALA A 168 -6.85 -14.99 22.46
C ALA A 168 -7.89 -13.87 22.62
N THR A 169 -8.87 -13.82 21.72
CA THR A 169 -9.97 -12.85 21.77
C THR A 169 -10.87 -13.10 22.99
N VAL A 170 -11.22 -14.37 23.26
CA VAL A 170 -12.02 -14.75 24.44
C VAL A 170 -11.26 -14.43 25.73
N ALA A 171 -9.99 -14.78 25.82
CA ALA A 171 -9.16 -14.47 26.98
C ALA A 171 -9.08 -12.96 27.24
N THR A 172 -8.98 -12.14 26.17
CA THR A 172 -8.99 -10.67 26.29
C THR A 172 -10.34 -10.16 26.81
N LEU A 173 -11.46 -10.70 26.32
CA LEU A 173 -12.80 -10.37 26.78
C LEU A 173 -13.00 -10.72 28.26
N GLU A 174 -12.43 -11.82 28.74
CA GLU A 174 -12.54 -12.25 30.15
C GLU A 174 -11.75 -11.36 31.12
N THR A 175 -10.68 -10.73 30.66
CA THR A 175 -9.85 -9.84 31.50
C THR A 175 -10.43 -8.42 31.63
N GLN A 176 -11.37 -8.04 30.78
CA GLN A 176 -12.01 -6.74 30.80
C GLN A 176 -13.33 -6.83 31.59
N ASP A 177 -13.68 -5.79 32.33
CA ASP A 177 -14.96 -5.71 33.06
C ASP A 177 -16.12 -5.47 32.09
N ILE A 178 -16.59 -6.57 31.46
CA ILE A 178 -17.56 -6.59 30.37
C ILE A 178 -18.84 -7.26 30.85
N ASN A 179 -19.96 -6.93 30.19
CA ASN A 179 -21.22 -7.58 30.39
C ASN A 179 -21.08 -9.12 30.32
N ALA A 180 -21.54 -9.82 31.34
CA ALA A 180 -21.45 -11.28 31.49
C ALA A 180 -22.01 -12.03 30.28
N ASP A 181 -23.04 -11.49 29.61
CA ASP A 181 -23.65 -12.08 28.42
C ASP A 181 -22.69 -12.10 27.21
N HIS A 182 -21.85 -11.08 27.03
CA HIS A 182 -20.86 -11.05 25.97
C HIS A 182 -19.78 -12.12 26.17
N VAL A 183 -19.33 -12.28 27.41
CA VAL A 183 -18.36 -13.33 27.77
C VAL A 183 -18.96 -14.71 27.59
N ALA A 184 -20.22 -14.90 27.99
CA ALA A 184 -20.93 -16.17 27.82
C ALA A 184 -21.08 -16.56 26.35
N LEU A 185 -21.38 -15.60 25.46
CA LEU A 185 -21.44 -15.79 24.01
C LEU A 185 -20.07 -16.18 23.45
N ALA A 186 -19.04 -15.45 23.81
CA ALA A 186 -17.67 -15.70 23.32
C ALA A 186 -17.17 -17.11 23.73
N ARG A 187 -17.49 -17.55 24.97
CA ARG A 187 -17.19 -18.91 25.43
C ARG A 187 -18.02 -19.98 24.67
N ALA A 188 -19.26 -19.67 24.31
CA ALA A 188 -20.07 -20.59 23.51
C ALA A 188 -19.49 -20.77 22.10
N LEU A 189 -18.99 -19.67 21.46
CA LEU A 189 -18.29 -19.73 20.17
C LEU A 189 -17.01 -20.55 20.27
N LEU A 190 -16.24 -20.39 21.35
CA LEU A 190 -15.02 -21.18 21.57
C LEU A 190 -15.34 -22.67 21.71
N ARG A 191 -16.37 -23.03 22.50
CA ARG A 191 -16.82 -24.42 22.62
C ARG A 191 -17.27 -25.02 21.28
N PHE A 192 -17.91 -24.21 20.42
CA PHE A 192 -18.26 -24.64 19.08
C PHE A 192 -17.01 -24.92 18.25
N ALA A 193 -16.01 -24.02 18.27
CA ALA A 193 -14.74 -24.18 17.55
C ALA A 193 -13.91 -25.39 18.04
N GLU A 194 -14.14 -25.84 19.30
CA GLU A 194 -13.50 -27.04 19.90
C GLU A 194 -14.25 -28.33 19.63
N SER A 195 -15.46 -28.23 19.08
CA SER A 195 -16.26 -29.40 18.80
C SER A 195 -15.69 -30.28 17.68
N GLU A 196 -15.97 -31.58 17.68
CA GLU A 196 -15.54 -32.51 16.64
C GLU A 196 -16.12 -32.19 15.24
N ALA A 197 -17.18 -31.37 15.20
CA ALA A 197 -17.77 -30.90 13.94
C ALA A 197 -16.83 -30.01 13.11
N VAL A 198 -15.86 -29.37 13.77
CA VAL A 198 -14.89 -28.48 13.13
C VAL A 198 -13.61 -29.27 12.86
N ARG A 199 -13.42 -29.74 11.63
CA ARG A 199 -12.19 -30.41 11.21
C ARG A 199 -11.30 -29.41 10.45
N PRO A 200 -10.12 -29.06 10.97
CA PRO A 200 -9.19 -28.18 10.24
C PRO A 200 -8.68 -28.89 8.99
N GLY A 201 -9.02 -28.38 7.83
CA GLY A 201 -8.49 -28.83 6.56
C GLY A 201 -7.32 -27.94 6.13
N LYS A 202 -6.12 -28.50 5.93
CA LYS A 202 -5.00 -27.74 5.37
C LYS A 202 -4.96 -27.92 3.86
N HIS A 203 -5.27 -26.88 3.12
CA HIS A 203 -5.00 -26.83 1.67
C HIS A 203 -3.48 -26.94 1.42
N TRP A 204 -3.09 -27.51 0.27
CA TRP A 204 -1.67 -27.66 -0.08
C TRP A 204 -0.92 -26.32 -0.19
N TRP A 205 -1.59 -25.26 -0.65
CA TRP A 205 -1.01 -23.91 -0.72
C TRP A 205 -0.81 -23.29 0.66
N ASP A 206 -1.66 -23.56 1.65
CA ASP A 206 -1.48 -23.06 3.02
C ASP A 206 -0.19 -23.60 3.62
N ARG A 207 0.07 -24.89 3.44
CA ARG A 207 1.34 -25.52 3.84
C ARG A 207 2.56 -24.91 3.12
N SER A 208 2.38 -24.44 1.90
CA SER A 208 3.44 -23.80 1.13
C SER A 208 3.67 -22.36 1.60
N ILE A 209 2.60 -21.61 1.86
CA ILE A 209 2.69 -20.25 2.42
C ILE A 209 3.30 -20.29 3.82
N GLU A 210 2.83 -21.17 4.72
CA GLU A 210 3.42 -21.33 6.05
C GLU A 210 4.90 -21.74 6.03
N ARG A 211 5.31 -22.54 5.03
CA ARG A 211 6.74 -22.89 4.87
C ARG A 211 7.56 -21.69 4.42
N ILE A 212 7.04 -20.89 3.49
CA ILE A 212 7.70 -19.68 3.02
C ILE A 212 7.77 -18.65 4.16
N GLU A 213 6.68 -18.42 4.88
CA GLU A 213 6.64 -17.50 6.02
C GLU A 213 7.64 -17.90 7.12
N ARG A 214 7.64 -19.18 7.51
CA ARG A 214 8.61 -19.70 8.51
C ARG A 214 10.05 -19.60 8.02
N ALA A 215 10.30 -19.90 6.75
CA ALA A 215 11.62 -19.75 6.16
C ALA A 215 12.08 -18.28 6.13
N LEU A 216 11.19 -17.36 5.74
CA LEU A 216 11.45 -15.93 5.76
C LEU A 216 11.69 -15.42 7.18
N GLN A 217 10.80 -15.76 8.12
CA GLN A 217 10.94 -15.36 9.53
C GLN A 217 12.27 -15.85 10.11
N SER A 218 12.59 -17.12 9.93
CA SER A 218 13.85 -17.70 10.41
C SER A 218 15.08 -17.04 9.76
N LEU A 219 14.98 -16.68 8.48
CA LEU A 219 16.05 -15.95 7.78
C LEU A 219 16.22 -14.54 8.34
N PHE A 220 15.09 -13.81 8.54
CA PHE A 220 15.12 -12.46 9.10
C PHE A 220 15.61 -12.45 10.56
N GLU A 221 15.11 -13.33 11.42
CA GLU A 221 15.55 -13.43 12.82
C GLU A 221 17.02 -13.79 12.92
N ARG A 222 17.48 -14.75 12.08
CA ARG A 222 18.88 -15.18 12.07
C ARG A 222 19.85 -14.09 11.61
N HIS A 223 19.38 -13.19 10.71
CA HIS A 223 20.21 -12.16 10.08
C HIS A 223 19.66 -10.74 10.33
N GLU A 224 18.93 -10.52 11.43
CA GLU A 224 18.29 -9.23 11.74
C GLU A 224 19.26 -8.04 11.63
N ARG A 225 20.47 -8.19 12.16
CA ARG A 225 21.49 -7.13 12.12
C ARG A 225 21.95 -6.83 10.71
N PHE A 226 22.12 -7.87 9.89
CA PHE A 226 22.52 -7.71 8.49
C PHE A 226 21.42 -6.99 7.70
N PHE A 227 20.16 -7.43 7.81
CA PHE A 227 19.04 -6.80 7.12
C PHE A 227 18.81 -5.35 7.58
N THR A 228 18.96 -5.10 8.89
CA THR A 228 18.87 -3.73 9.43
C THR A 228 20.00 -2.85 8.88
N ALA A 229 21.23 -3.34 8.86
CA ALA A 229 22.37 -2.60 8.31
C ALA A 229 22.22 -2.36 6.81
N LEU A 230 21.77 -3.37 6.06
CA LEU A 230 21.50 -3.25 4.62
C LEU A 230 20.40 -2.22 4.35
N LEU A 231 19.30 -2.27 5.09
CA LEU A 231 18.20 -1.30 4.94
C LEU A 231 18.67 0.13 5.23
N LEU A 232 19.41 0.33 6.33
CA LEU A 232 19.95 1.64 6.67
C LEU A 232 20.95 2.13 5.61
N PHE A 233 21.78 1.24 5.08
CA PHE A 233 22.69 1.56 3.98
C PHE A 233 21.92 2.01 2.74
N LEU A 234 20.91 1.24 2.31
CA LEU A 234 20.09 1.58 1.13
C LEU A 234 19.34 2.91 1.31
N LEU A 235 18.79 3.16 2.49
CA LEU A 235 18.11 4.43 2.79
C LEU A 235 19.10 5.61 2.80
N ALA A 236 20.29 5.42 3.37
CA ALA A 236 21.34 6.44 3.40
C ALA A 236 21.90 6.71 1.99
N ASP A 237 22.19 5.65 1.23
CA ASP A 237 22.68 5.75 -0.15
C ASP A 237 21.66 6.47 -1.04
N ARG A 238 20.38 6.08 -0.97
CA ARG A 238 19.29 6.74 -1.70
C ARG A 238 19.15 8.22 -1.35
N ALA A 239 19.23 8.55 -0.06
CA ALA A 239 19.14 9.95 0.38
C ALA A 239 20.38 10.76 -0.02
N LEU A 240 21.56 10.17 0.07
CA LEU A 240 22.83 10.85 -0.30
C LEU A 240 22.94 11.05 -1.80
N SER A 241 22.64 10.03 -2.60
CA SER A 241 22.66 10.14 -4.07
C SER A 241 21.62 11.15 -4.58
N SER A 242 20.42 11.17 -4.01
CA SER A 242 19.42 12.20 -4.31
C SER A 242 19.91 13.59 -3.95
N LEU A 243 20.49 13.77 -2.77
CA LEU A 243 21.00 15.07 -2.31
C LEU A 243 22.15 15.57 -3.22
N ILE A 244 23.12 14.70 -3.52
CA ILE A 244 24.26 15.03 -4.40
C ILE A 244 23.75 15.39 -5.81
N GLY A 245 22.85 14.57 -6.37
CA GLY A 245 22.29 14.82 -7.70
C GLY A 245 21.55 16.15 -7.79
N GLN A 246 20.71 16.48 -6.80
CA GLN A 246 19.99 17.75 -6.76
C GLN A 246 20.92 18.96 -6.60
N LEU A 247 21.96 18.85 -5.76
CA LEU A 247 22.93 19.93 -5.58
C LEU A 247 23.81 20.11 -6.83
N ALA A 248 24.21 19.01 -7.48
CA ALA A 248 24.96 19.06 -8.73
C ALA A 248 24.14 19.71 -9.85
N ASN A 249 22.87 19.35 -9.97
CA ASN A 249 21.96 19.96 -10.93
C ASN A 249 21.75 21.46 -10.66
N ALA A 250 21.52 21.86 -9.41
CA ALA A 250 21.39 23.26 -9.03
C ALA A 250 22.68 24.06 -9.34
N LEU A 251 23.85 23.49 -9.05
CA LEU A 251 25.15 24.10 -9.35
C LEU A 251 25.36 24.23 -10.86
N PHE A 252 25.02 23.19 -11.63
CA PHE A 252 25.12 23.21 -13.09
C PHE A 252 24.27 24.36 -13.69
N VAL A 253 23.01 24.48 -13.28
CA VAL A 253 22.13 25.55 -13.74
C VAL A 253 22.64 26.93 -13.30
N LEU A 254 23.13 27.06 -12.07
CA LEU A 254 23.74 28.31 -11.60
C LEU A 254 24.99 28.71 -12.45
N LEU A 255 25.85 27.75 -12.74
CA LEU A 255 27.03 27.98 -13.58
C LEU A 255 26.66 28.30 -15.03
N SER A 256 25.59 27.75 -15.58
CA SER A 256 25.10 28.05 -16.93
C SER A 256 24.59 29.48 -17.08
N THR A 257 24.26 30.17 -15.98
CA THR A 257 23.90 31.59 -15.99
C THR A 257 25.11 32.53 -16.05
N VAL A 258 26.33 32.00 -15.85
CA VAL A 258 27.57 32.79 -15.93
C VAL A 258 27.93 33.03 -17.41
N GLU A 259 28.09 34.30 -17.80
CA GLU A 259 28.34 34.71 -19.19
C GLU A 259 29.77 34.42 -19.72
N ALA A 260 30.60 33.70 -18.96
CA ALA A 260 31.95 33.36 -19.38
C ALA A 260 31.96 32.31 -20.50
N GLU A 261 32.45 32.66 -21.67
CA GLU A 261 32.44 31.83 -22.89
C GLU A 261 33.11 30.44 -22.68
N GLY A 262 34.23 30.41 -21.93
CA GLY A 262 34.91 29.16 -21.56
C GLY A 262 34.11 28.23 -20.66
N VAL A 263 33.28 28.79 -19.78
CA VAL A 263 32.39 28.00 -18.88
C VAL A 263 31.25 27.37 -19.68
N ARG A 264 30.67 28.10 -20.64
CA ARG A 264 29.62 27.57 -21.53
C ARG A 264 30.09 26.41 -22.39
N VAL A 265 31.28 26.48 -22.96
CA VAL A 265 31.86 25.39 -23.77
C VAL A 265 32.09 24.15 -22.89
N TRP A 266 32.66 24.33 -21.70
CA TRP A 266 32.88 23.23 -20.76
C TRP A 266 31.59 22.61 -20.27
N LEU A 267 30.57 23.41 -19.93
CA LEU A 267 29.26 22.97 -19.53
C LEU A 267 28.54 22.21 -20.64
N GLY A 268 28.63 22.64 -21.89
CA GLY A 268 28.07 21.95 -23.05
C GLY A 268 28.69 20.57 -23.29
N GLN A 269 29.99 20.43 -22.99
CA GLN A 269 30.63 19.11 -23.01
C GLN A 269 30.14 18.23 -21.86
N LEU A 270 29.94 18.77 -20.67
CA LEU A 270 29.45 18.02 -19.49
C LEU A 270 28.00 17.57 -19.67
N ASP A 271 27.16 18.41 -20.28
CA ASP A 271 25.76 18.11 -20.59
C ASP A 271 25.65 16.92 -21.54
N MET A 272 26.48 16.84 -22.55
CA MET A 272 26.54 15.73 -23.51
C MET A 272 26.88 14.38 -22.83
N TYR A 273 27.61 14.41 -21.70
CA TYR A 273 28.00 13.21 -20.96
C TYR A 273 27.02 12.83 -19.83
N LEU A 274 26.34 13.82 -19.22
CA LEU A 274 25.58 13.64 -17.99
C LEU A 274 24.06 13.80 -18.18
N ASP A 275 23.60 14.22 -19.38
CA ASP A 275 22.18 14.43 -19.72
C ASP A 275 21.45 15.26 -18.64
N LEU A 276 22.08 16.37 -18.22
CA LEU A 276 21.58 17.22 -17.13
C LEU A 276 20.46 18.12 -17.63
N PRO A 277 19.32 18.23 -16.89
CA PRO A 277 18.22 19.07 -17.32
C PRO A 277 18.62 20.55 -17.33
N LEU A 278 18.34 21.24 -18.42
CA LEU A 278 18.62 22.68 -18.63
C LEU A 278 17.80 23.62 -17.74
N ALA A 279 16.78 23.09 -17.04
CA ALA A 279 15.95 23.84 -16.14
C ALA A 279 15.80 23.10 -14.79
N VAL A 280 15.93 23.84 -13.69
CA VAL A 280 15.70 23.31 -12.34
C VAL A 280 14.28 23.59 -11.94
N ASP A 281 13.55 22.54 -11.57
CA ASP A 281 12.31 22.67 -10.84
C ASP A 281 12.62 22.94 -9.35
N TRP A 282 12.71 24.23 -9.01
CA TRP A 282 13.08 24.67 -7.66
C TRP A 282 12.20 24.11 -6.55
N PRO A 283 10.86 24.07 -6.67
CA PRO A 283 10.01 23.43 -5.66
C PRO A 283 10.37 21.97 -5.42
N LEU A 284 10.53 21.18 -6.47
CA LEU A 284 10.86 19.76 -6.37
C LEU A 284 12.28 19.55 -5.81
N LEU A 285 13.24 20.39 -6.21
CA LEU A 285 14.60 20.36 -5.68
C LEU A 285 14.62 20.61 -4.18
N ILE A 286 13.97 21.70 -3.71
CA ILE A 286 13.91 22.03 -2.28
C ILE A 286 13.29 20.89 -1.49
N LEU A 287 12.19 20.33 -2.01
CA LEU A 287 11.47 19.25 -1.37
C LEU A 287 12.30 17.96 -1.26
N ASN A 288 13.03 17.62 -2.32
CA ASN A 288 13.97 16.49 -2.34
C ASN A 288 15.14 16.69 -1.37
N VAL A 289 15.72 17.88 -1.33
CA VAL A 289 16.82 18.21 -0.40
C VAL A 289 16.34 18.11 1.05
N VAL A 290 15.17 18.64 1.35
CA VAL A 290 14.58 18.57 2.70
C VAL A 290 14.31 17.12 3.11
N THR A 291 13.66 16.34 2.26
CA THR A 291 13.33 14.93 2.56
C THR A 291 14.58 14.08 2.72
N SER A 292 15.58 14.26 1.84
CA SER A 292 16.86 13.56 1.93
C SER A 292 17.62 13.94 3.21
N GLY A 293 17.64 15.22 3.57
CA GLY A 293 18.24 15.70 4.82
C GLY A 293 17.58 15.10 6.06
N ILE A 294 16.25 15.06 6.10
CA ILE A 294 15.49 14.42 7.19
C ILE A 294 15.82 12.92 7.29
N MET A 295 15.94 12.23 6.14
CA MET A 295 16.30 10.82 6.10
C MET A 295 17.70 10.58 6.68
N LEU A 296 18.69 11.36 6.27
CA LEU A 296 20.06 11.24 6.76
C LEU A 296 20.16 11.52 8.27
N ILE A 297 19.43 12.53 8.77
CA ILE A 297 19.33 12.79 10.22
C ILE A 297 18.71 11.58 10.93
N GLY A 298 17.66 10.99 10.38
CA GLY A 298 17.01 9.81 10.93
C GLY A 298 17.96 8.61 11.01
N VAL A 299 18.70 8.31 9.94
CA VAL A 299 19.71 7.25 9.91
C VAL A 299 20.83 7.51 10.91
N ALA A 300 21.36 8.73 10.96
CA ALA A 300 22.40 9.11 11.92
C ALA A 300 21.94 8.91 13.36
N LEU A 301 20.74 9.41 13.73
CA LEU A 301 20.19 9.22 15.07
C LEU A 301 20.00 7.74 15.42
N PHE A 302 19.59 6.91 14.47
CA PHE A 302 19.43 5.47 14.68
C PHE A 302 20.80 4.81 14.97
N VAL A 303 21.84 5.12 14.19
CA VAL A 303 23.20 4.61 14.37
C VAL A 303 23.79 5.08 15.69
N PHE A 304 23.54 6.34 16.11
CA PHE A 304 23.99 6.89 17.41
C PHE A 304 23.12 6.45 18.60
N ARG A 305 22.49 5.27 18.50
CA ARG A 305 21.68 4.62 19.55
C ARG A 305 20.40 5.33 20.00
N ARG A 306 19.98 6.39 19.34
CA ARG A 306 18.67 7.04 19.58
C ARG A 306 17.60 6.44 18.67
N ARG A 307 17.39 5.12 18.77
CA ARG A 307 16.59 4.31 17.82
C ARG A 307 15.18 4.87 17.60
N GLU A 308 14.45 5.18 18.66
CA GLU A 308 13.07 5.68 18.57
C GLU A 308 12.98 7.01 17.77
N ARG A 309 13.90 7.95 18.08
CA ARG A 309 13.95 9.23 17.36
C ARG A 309 14.39 9.03 15.90
N GLY A 310 15.37 8.16 15.66
CA GLY A 310 15.82 7.83 14.33
C GLY A 310 14.69 7.26 13.48
N LEU A 311 13.95 6.28 14.00
CA LEU A 311 12.78 5.70 13.32
C LEU A 311 11.69 6.75 13.03
N TYR A 312 11.41 7.64 13.98
CA TYR A 312 10.43 8.71 13.77
C TYR A 312 10.82 9.63 12.60
N TRP A 313 12.08 10.08 12.53
CA TRP A 313 12.56 10.95 11.46
C TRP A 313 12.60 10.23 10.10
N MET A 314 13.05 8.96 10.06
CA MET A 314 13.01 8.15 8.85
C MET A 314 11.57 7.95 8.34
N GLN A 315 10.62 7.63 9.24
CA GLN A 315 9.20 7.52 8.88
C GLN A 315 8.62 8.85 8.35
N THR A 316 8.97 9.97 8.99
CA THR A 316 8.52 11.29 8.54
C THR A 316 9.06 11.61 7.15
N SER A 317 10.34 11.33 6.87
CA SER A 317 10.94 11.52 5.56
C SER A 317 10.26 10.64 4.50
N LEU A 318 10.02 9.36 4.79
CA LEU A 318 9.32 8.45 3.88
C LEU A 318 7.90 8.93 3.58
N LEU A 319 7.15 9.36 4.61
CA LEU A 319 5.80 9.87 4.41
C LEU A 319 5.81 11.16 3.57
N LEU A 320 6.73 12.07 3.83
CA LEU A 320 6.86 13.30 3.04
C LEU A 320 7.25 13.00 1.58
N SER A 321 8.16 12.06 1.38
CA SER A 321 8.54 11.60 0.04
C SER A 321 7.34 10.96 -0.68
N LEU A 322 6.62 10.05 -0.05
CA LEU A 322 5.46 9.40 -0.64
C LEU A 322 4.29 10.37 -0.89
N CYS A 323 3.97 11.23 0.07
CA CYS A 323 2.76 12.07 -0.03
C CYS A 323 2.96 13.34 -0.85
N VAL A 324 4.19 13.82 -0.98
CA VAL A 324 4.45 15.12 -1.64
C VAL A 324 5.43 14.96 -2.79
N VAL A 325 6.66 14.48 -2.54
CA VAL A 325 7.71 14.41 -3.59
C VAL A 325 7.26 13.56 -4.76
N ASN A 326 6.77 12.35 -4.50
CA ASN A 326 6.37 11.43 -5.56
C ASN A 326 5.14 11.92 -6.34
N VAL A 327 4.22 12.64 -5.70
CA VAL A 327 3.07 13.24 -6.41
C VAL A 327 3.55 14.24 -7.45
N PHE A 328 4.51 15.11 -7.08
CA PHE A 328 5.13 16.05 -8.01
C PHE A 328 5.97 15.34 -9.08
N ALA A 329 6.76 14.35 -8.69
CA ALA A 329 7.56 13.57 -9.64
C ALA A 329 6.68 12.85 -10.67
N PHE A 330 5.57 12.24 -10.25
CA PHE A 330 4.60 11.64 -11.17
C PHE A 330 3.93 12.67 -12.09
N TYR A 331 3.70 13.89 -11.60
CA TYR A 331 3.15 14.95 -12.44
C TYR A 331 4.13 15.39 -13.53
N GLU A 332 5.44 15.52 -13.21
CA GLU A 332 6.47 15.93 -14.16
C GLU A 332 6.90 14.79 -15.10
N GLN A 333 7.17 13.62 -14.55
CA GLN A 333 7.78 12.51 -15.27
C GLN A 333 6.76 11.44 -15.70
N GLN A 334 5.49 11.60 -15.33
CA GLN A 334 4.44 10.64 -15.58
C GLN A 334 4.83 9.24 -15.05
N PHE A 335 4.64 8.19 -15.87
CA PHE A 335 4.91 6.81 -15.49
C PHE A 335 6.40 6.44 -15.51
N THR A 336 7.27 7.23 -16.10
CA THR A 336 8.72 6.99 -16.04
C THR A 336 9.27 7.15 -14.62
N ALA A 337 8.59 7.91 -13.76
CA ALA A 337 8.93 8.03 -12.33
C ALA A 337 8.90 6.70 -11.55
N VAL A 338 8.27 5.64 -12.08
CA VAL A 338 8.26 4.30 -11.46
C VAL A 338 9.61 3.59 -11.62
N LEU A 339 10.43 4.01 -12.59
CA LEU A 339 11.71 3.38 -12.93
C LEU A 339 12.90 4.00 -12.18
N TYR A 340 12.68 5.11 -11.47
CA TYR A 340 13.63 5.80 -10.61
C TYR A 340 13.27 5.63 -9.13
#